data_c84e2b0504bf7206b4c42292634ced42
#
_entry.id   c84e2b0504bf7206b4c42292634ced42
#
_cell.length_a   1.000
_cell.length_b   1.000
_cell.length_c   1.000
_cell.angle_alpha   90.00
_cell.angle_beta   90.00
_cell.angle_gamma   90.00
#
_symmetry.space_group_name_H-M   'P 1'
#
loop_
_entity.id
_entity.type
_entity.pdbx_description
1 polymer ?
#
loop_
_entity_poly.entity_id
_entity_poly.type
_entity_poly.pdbx_seq_one_letter_code
_entity_poly.pdbx_strand_id
1 'polypeptide(L)'
;MRSVLAIFFCLVFAVAIHAQTALKPPTESAMDRFLRYVKIDTQSAEDQPAPPSTRKQLNLANLLAKELTALGAENVRVSEFGIVYATVTGNLPDNSKVPVVGFIAHMDTSPAVSGENVNAIIHKNYQGGDIVLPKDPTQIITADKNPVLKNLIGDDIITADGTTLLGSDDKSGIAEVMTMIDTFKQNPQLKRGTIAIAFTPDEEVGGGIEKFDIKGFGAKVAYTVDGEELGEISDETWSARTATVTFQGKSTHPGSAKGIMINAMYAIGDYLGRFP
;
A
#
# COMPACT_ATOMS: atom_id res chain seq x y z
N MET A 1 -64.48 6.53 -58.00
CA MET A 1 -63.63 7.26 -57.10
C MET A 1 -63.48 6.41 -55.82
N ARG A 2 -62.34 5.79 -55.65
CA ARG A 2 -62.06 4.95 -54.49
C ARG A 2 -60.98 5.72 -53.62
N SER A 3 -61.42 6.15 -52.47
CA SER A 3 -60.52 6.84 -51.50
C SER A 3 -59.74 5.76 -50.71
N VAL A 4 -58.44 5.81 -50.83
CA VAL A 4 -57.52 4.96 -50.04
C VAL A 4 -57.15 5.71 -48.78
N LEU A 5 -57.58 5.22 -47.63
CA LEU A 5 -57.24 5.75 -46.29
C LEU A 5 -55.91 5.11 -45.85
N ALA A 6 -54.83 5.91 -45.84
CA ALA A 6 -53.53 5.48 -45.34
C ALA A 6 -53.48 5.67 -43.83
N ILE A 7 -53.43 4.56 -43.07
CA ILE A 7 -53.23 4.57 -41.63
C ILE A 7 -51.72 4.61 -41.37
N PHE A 8 -51.21 5.70 -40.83
CA PHE A 8 -49.83 5.84 -40.37
C PHE A 8 -49.70 5.25 -38.96
N PHE A 9 -49.04 4.13 -38.85
CA PHE A 9 -48.71 3.52 -37.56
C PHE A 9 -47.40 4.13 -37.05
N CYS A 10 -47.49 5.09 -36.12
CA CYS A 10 -46.30 5.60 -35.38
C CYS A 10 -45.87 4.59 -34.31
N LEU A 11 -44.84 3.81 -34.59
CA LEU A 11 -44.16 3.01 -33.57
C LEU A 11 -43.31 3.97 -32.69
N VAL A 12 -43.81 4.25 -31.51
CA VAL A 12 -43.01 4.96 -30.46
C VAL A 12 -42.09 3.91 -29.83
N PHE A 13 -40.83 3.91 -30.21
CA PHE A 13 -39.77 3.19 -29.49
C PHE A 13 -39.52 3.91 -28.17
N ALA A 14 -40.05 3.44 -27.06
CA ALA A 14 -39.65 3.86 -25.73
C ALA A 14 -38.25 3.32 -25.46
N VAL A 15 -37.22 4.13 -25.69
CA VAL A 15 -35.87 3.84 -25.20
C VAL A 15 -35.92 3.99 -23.69
N ALA A 16 -35.98 2.85 -22.98
CA ALA A 16 -35.79 2.86 -21.53
C ALA A 16 -34.34 3.30 -21.22
N ILE A 17 -34.18 4.58 -20.98
CA ILE A 17 -32.93 5.11 -20.41
C ILE A 17 -32.86 4.54 -19.00
N HIS A 18 -32.09 3.46 -18.83
CA HIS A 18 -31.72 3.03 -17.49
C HIS A 18 -30.83 4.13 -16.90
N ALA A 19 -31.44 5.01 -16.12
CA ALA A 19 -30.68 5.93 -15.29
C ALA A 19 -29.79 5.07 -14.39
N GLN A 20 -28.50 5.08 -14.66
CA GLN A 20 -27.51 4.43 -13.81
C GLN A 20 -27.61 5.12 -12.45
N THR A 21 -28.16 4.44 -11.47
CA THR A 21 -28.32 5.01 -10.12
C THR A 21 -26.91 5.37 -9.64
N ALA A 22 -26.68 6.64 -9.34
CA ALA A 22 -25.39 7.09 -8.82
C ALA A 22 -25.03 6.28 -7.57
N LEU A 23 -23.78 5.83 -7.50
CA LEU A 23 -23.29 5.09 -6.35
C LEU A 23 -23.37 5.96 -5.10
N LYS A 24 -23.78 5.37 -3.99
CA LYS A 24 -23.65 6.02 -2.70
C LYS A 24 -22.16 6.11 -2.34
N PRO A 25 -21.70 7.26 -1.86
CA PRO A 25 -20.31 7.37 -1.41
C PRO A 25 -20.03 6.46 -0.21
N PRO A 26 -18.77 6.09 0.03
CA PRO A 26 -18.37 5.45 1.27
C PRO A 26 -18.67 6.34 2.47
N THR A 27 -18.76 5.77 3.66
CA THR A 27 -19.02 6.54 4.89
C THR A 27 -17.82 7.40 5.32
N GLU A 28 -16.63 6.99 4.92
CA GLU A 28 -15.37 7.71 5.14
C GLU A 28 -14.55 7.66 3.86
N SER A 29 -13.99 8.78 3.43
CA SER A 29 -13.16 8.85 2.22
C SER A 29 -11.82 8.13 2.40
N ALA A 30 -11.18 7.74 1.29
CA ALA A 30 -9.82 7.17 1.34
C ALA A 30 -8.83 8.15 1.99
N MET A 31 -8.94 9.44 1.68
CA MET A 31 -8.11 10.48 2.28
C MET A 31 -8.31 10.58 3.80
N ASP A 32 -9.55 10.57 4.30
CA ASP A 32 -9.80 10.67 5.74
C ASP A 32 -9.29 9.44 6.48
N ARG A 33 -9.46 8.23 5.90
CA ARG A 33 -8.88 6.99 6.44
C ARG A 33 -7.36 7.08 6.47
N PHE A 34 -6.74 7.47 5.38
CA PHE A 34 -5.30 7.65 5.27
C PHE A 34 -4.76 8.60 6.34
N LEU A 35 -5.34 9.80 6.46
CA LEU A 35 -4.95 10.81 7.47
C LEU A 35 -5.10 10.31 8.91
N ARG A 36 -5.96 9.34 9.14
CA ARG A 36 -6.13 8.69 10.45
C ARG A 36 -5.11 7.58 10.66
N TYR A 37 -4.83 6.76 9.64
CA TYR A 37 -3.90 5.64 9.73
C TYR A 37 -2.45 6.09 9.87
N VAL A 38 -2.03 7.15 9.17
CA VAL A 38 -0.64 7.66 9.28
C VAL A 38 -0.29 8.15 10.67
N LYS A 39 -1.27 8.52 11.50
CA LYS A 39 -1.04 8.92 12.90
C LYS A 39 -0.68 7.75 13.82
N ILE A 40 -0.89 6.52 13.38
CA ILE A 40 -0.55 5.32 14.15
C ILE A 40 0.87 4.93 13.79
N ASP A 41 1.78 4.99 14.74
CA ASP A 41 3.14 4.53 14.55
C ASP A 41 3.18 3.01 14.36
N THR A 42 3.71 2.59 13.21
CA THR A 42 3.85 1.19 12.81
C THR A 42 5.26 0.87 12.30
N GLN A 43 6.23 1.71 12.64
CA GLN A 43 7.61 1.54 12.18
C GLN A 43 8.12 0.14 12.50
N SER A 44 8.67 -0.53 11.48
CA SER A 44 9.34 -1.83 11.59
C SER A 44 10.75 -1.70 12.20
N ALA A 45 11.40 -2.80 12.45
CA ALA A 45 12.78 -2.86 12.96
C ALA A 45 13.53 -4.02 12.29
N GLU A 46 14.76 -3.73 11.86
CA GLU A 46 15.63 -4.75 11.28
C GLU A 46 16.09 -5.80 12.31
N ASP A 47 16.56 -6.94 11.81
CA ASP A 47 17.20 -8.01 12.58
C ASP A 47 16.35 -8.60 13.73
N GLN A 48 15.03 -8.56 13.60
CA GLN A 48 14.14 -9.18 14.58
C GLN A 48 13.91 -10.66 14.28
N PRO A 49 13.80 -11.51 15.30
CA PRO A 49 13.73 -12.97 15.12
C PRO A 49 12.39 -13.47 14.58
N ALA A 50 11.35 -12.67 14.64
CA ALA A 50 10.00 -13.04 14.18
C ALA A 50 9.10 -11.81 13.98
N PRO A 51 8.14 -11.88 13.02
CA PRO A 51 7.12 -10.84 12.85
C PRO A 51 6.08 -10.85 13.98
N PRO A 52 5.46 -9.69 14.26
CA PRO A 52 5.87 -8.40 13.76
C PRO A 52 7.14 -7.92 14.46
N SER A 53 8.07 -7.34 13.70
CA SER A 53 9.36 -6.84 14.19
C SER A 53 9.20 -5.81 15.33
N THR A 54 8.08 -5.09 15.33
CA THR A 54 7.68 -4.20 16.42
C THR A 54 6.22 -4.44 16.83
N ARG A 55 5.96 -4.44 18.12
CA ARG A 55 4.59 -4.63 18.63
C ARG A 55 3.66 -3.46 18.32
N LYS A 56 4.17 -2.27 18.00
CA LYS A 56 3.37 -1.10 17.66
C LYS A 56 2.57 -1.29 16.38
N GLN A 57 3.01 -2.14 15.47
CA GLN A 57 2.25 -2.52 14.26
C GLN A 57 0.90 -3.16 14.61
N LEU A 58 0.80 -3.88 15.74
CA LEU A 58 -0.45 -4.47 16.20
C LEU A 58 -1.54 -3.45 16.53
N ASN A 59 -1.18 -2.18 16.78
CA ASN A 59 -2.16 -1.12 17.01
C ASN A 59 -3.00 -0.89 15.75
N LEU A 60 -2.36 -0.79 14.59
CA LEU A 60 -3.05 -0.66 13.32
C LEU A 60 -3.76 -1.97 12.95
N ALA A 61 -3.10 -3.13 13.11
CA ALA A 61 -3.70 -4.43 12.81
C ALA A 61 -5.04 -4.64 13.54
N ASN A 62 -5.08 -4.35 14.84
CA ASN A 62 -6.29 -4.50 15.65
C ASN A 62 -7.38 -3.49 15.28
N LEU A 63 -7.00 -2.25 14.92
CA LEU A 63 -7.94 -1.25 14.42
C LEU A 63 -8.56 -1.72 13.09
N LEU A 64 -7.75 -2.19 12.14
CA LEU A 64 -8.22 -2.67 10.84
C LEU A 64 -9.14 -3.88 10.98
N ALA A 65 -8.80 -4.84 11.84
CA ALA A 65 -9.68 -5.99 12.11
C ALA A 65 -11.04 -5.55 12.67
N LYS A 66 -11.07 -4.57 13.57
CA LYS A 66 -12.31 -4.00 14.11
C LYS A 66 -13.12 -3.30 13.01
N GLU A 67 -12.48 -2.51 12.18
CA GLU A 67 -13.14 -1.79 11.08
C GLU A 67 -13.67 -2.74 10.00
N LEU A 68 -12.88 -3.75 9.60
CA LEU A 68 -13.31 -4.81 8.67
C LEU A 68 -14.57 -5.51 9.17
N THR A 69 -14.61 -5.87 10.46
CA THR A 69 -15.80 -6.45 11.08
C THR A 69 -16.99 -5.50 11.02
N ALA A 70 -16.79 -4.22 11.35
CA ALA A 70 -17.83 -3.20 11.28
C ALA A 70 -18.34 -2.96 9.85
N LEU A 71 -17.47 -3.11 8.85
CA LEU A 71 -17.83 -3.03 7.43
C LEU A 71 -18.56 -4.28 6.93
N GLY A 72 -18.63 -5.35 7.73
CA GLY A 72 -19.34 -6.58 7.38
C GLY A 72 -18.47 -7.62 6.67
N ALA A 73 -17.16 -7.50 6.76
CA ALA A 73 -16.26 -8.56 6.32
C ALA A 73 -16.37 -9.78 7.25
N GLU A 74 -16.19 -10.95 6.68
CA GLU A 74 -16.25 -12.25 7.37
C GLU A 74 -14.84 -12.79 7.62
N ASN A 75 -14.72 -13.81 8.48
CA ASN A 75 -13.47 -14.49 8.80
C ASN A 75 -12.34 -13.53 9.23
N VAL A 76 -12.71 -12.40 9.84
CA VAL A 76 -11.73 -11.40 10.28
C VAL A 76 -10.91 -11.95 11.43
N ARG A 77 -9.59 -11.96 11.24
CA ARG A 77 -8.64 -12.40 12.28
C ARG A 77 -7.32 -11.65 12.16
N VAL A 78 -6.65 -11.49 13.28
CA VAL A 78 -5.24 -11.11 13.36
C VAL A 78 -4.46 -12.35 13.77
N SER A 79 -3.48 -12.75 12.96
CA SER A 79 -2.64 -13.91 13.27
C SER A 79 -1.67 -13.60 14.41
N GLU A 80 -1.04 -14.63 14.99
CA GLU A 80 0.03 -14.47 15.97
C GLU A 80 1.24 -13.68 15.44
N PHE A 81 1.39 -13.64 14.11
CA PHE A 81 2.43 -12.89 13.40
C PHE A 81 1.99 -11.47 12.99
N GLY A 82 0.85 -11.01 13.46
CA GLY A 82 0.36 -9.65 13.18
C GLY A 82 -0.34 -9.47 11.83
N ILE A 83 -0.47 -10.51 11.00
CA ILE A 83 -1.16 -10.41 9.71
C ILE A 83 -2.67 -10.37 9.93
N VAL A 84 -3.32 -9.38 9.37
CA VAL A 84 -4.79 -9.26 9.34
C VAL A 84 -5.33 -9.99 8.13
N TYR A 85 -6.35 -10.84 8.31
CA TYR A 85 -7.08 -11.49 7.23
C TYR A 85 -8.56 -11.18 7.33
N ALA A 86 -9.22 -11.08 6.17
CA ALA A 86 -10.66 -10.97 6.08
C ALA A 86 -11.19 -11.47 4.74
N THR A 87 -12.49 -11.69 4.65
CA THR A 87 -13.19 -12.07 3.44
C THR A 87 -14.39 -11.16 3.22
N VAL A 88 -14.53 -10.63 2.01
CA VAL A 88 -15.75 -9.96 1.57
C VAL A 88 -16.50 -10.91 0.64
N THR A 89 -17.59 -11.48 1.13
CA THR A 89 -18.36 -12.46 0.40
C THR A 89 -18.96 -11.87 -0.88
N GLY A 90 -18.81 -12.58 -1.99
CA GLY A 90 -19.36 -12.19 -3.26
C GLY A 90 -20.91 -12.30 -3.29
N ASN A 91 -21.52 -11.57 -4.21
CA ASN A 91 -22.98 -11.54 -4.37
C ASN A 91 -23.47 -12.01 -5.76
N LEU A 92 -22.62 -12.74 -6.48
CA LEU A 92 -23.01 -13.36 -7.75
C LEU A 92 -23.88 -14.59 -7.50
N PRO A 93 -24.80 -14.94 -8.44
CA PRO A 93 -25.65 -16.10 -8.30
C PRO A 93 -24.90 -17.42 -8.10
N ASP A 94 -23.70 -17.53 -8.65
CA ASP A 94 -22.80 -18.67 -8.49
C ASP A 94 -21.36 -18.20 -8.30
N ASN A 95 -21.02 -17.86 -7.07
CA ASN A 95 -19.66 -17.43 -6.70
C ASN A 95 -18.62 -18.56 -6.89
N SER A 96 -19.04 -19.83 -6.90
CA SER A 96 -18.10 -20.97 -7.02
C SER A 96 -17.40 -21.03 -8.38
N LYS A 97 -17.97 -20.39 -9.40
CA LYS A 97 -17.40 -20.31 -10.75
C LYS A 97 -16.46 -19.12 -10.97
N VAL A 98 -16.37 -18.25 -10.00
CA VAL A 98 -15.54 -17.04 -10.10
C VAL A 98 -14.35 -17.18 -9.18
N PRO A 99 -13.11 -16.91 -9.64
CA PRO A 99 -11.96 -16.99 -8.77
C PRO A 99 -12.05 -15.95 -7.65
N VAL A 100 -11.57 -16.33 -6.47
CA VAL A 100 -11.35 -15.37 -5.38
C VAL A 100 -10.15 -14.51 -5.75
N VAL A 101 -10.33 -13.20 -5.70
CA VAL A 101 -9.27 -12.21 -5.92
C VAL A 101 -8.83 -11.67 -4.55
N GLY A 102 -7.52 -11.59 -4.33
CA GLY A 102 -6.95 -11.04 -3.13
C GLY A 102 -6.50 -9.59 -3.32
N PHE A 103 -6.59 -8.79 -2.25
CA PHE A 103 -5.92 -7.51 -2.13
C PHE A 103 -5.07 -7.50 -0.86
N ILE A 104 -3.82 -7.07 -1.01
CA ILE A 104 -2.81 -7.07 0.04
C ILE A 104 -2.21 -5.68 0.11
N ALA A 105 -1.96 -5.18 1.32
CA ALA A 105 -1.22 -3.96 1.58
C ALA A 105 -0.38 -4.16 2.86
N HIS A 106 0.73 -3.44 3.03
CA HIS A 106 1.50 -3.57 4.26
C HIS A 106 1.22 -2.45 5.26
N MET A 107 1.37 -2.76 6.54
CA MET A 107 1.03 -1.86 7.63
C MET A 107 2.21 -1.09 8.16
N ASP A 108 3.41 -1.66 8.05
CA ASP A 108 4.59 -1.07 8.61
C ASP A 108 5.11 0.11 7.78
N THR A 109 5.97 0.87 8.40
CA THR A 109 6.73 1.94 7.76
C THR A 109 8.21 1.71 7.98
N SER A 110 9.02 2.20 7.06
CA SER A 110 10.46 2.06 7.05
C SER A 110 11.13 2.44 8.39
N PRO A 111 12.12 1.66 8.86
CA PRO A 111 12.90 2.01 10.05
C PRO A 111 13.84 3.20 9.83
N ALA A 112 14.05 3.64 8.57
CA ALA A 112 15.03 4.68 8.23
C ALA A 112 14.70 6.06 8.82
N VAL A 113 13.39 6.38 8.95
CA VAL A 113 12.91 7.66 9.49
C VAL A 113 11.73 7.38 10.43
N SER A 114 11.63 8.15 11.52
CA SER A 114 10.54 7.98 12.49
C SER A 114 9.15 8.14 11.86
N GLY A 115 8.25 7.22 12.18
CA GLY A 115 6.81 7.30 11.90
C GLY A 115 5.98 7.70 13.12
N GLU A 116 6.61 8.23 14.18
CA GLU A 116 5.94 8.62 15.41
C GLU A 116 5.45 10.06 15.35
N ASN A 117 4.21 10.32 15.77
CA ASN A 117 3.59 11.64 15.81
C ASN A 117 3.52 12.33 14.43
N VAL A 118 3.20 11.58 13.40
CA VAL A 118 3.05 12.10 12.03
C VAL A 118 2.04 13.26 11.99
N ASN A 119 2.49 14.39 11.49
CA ASN A 119 1.67 15.56 11.23
C ASN A 119 1.55 15.76 9.72
N ALA A 120 0.47 15.25 9.14
CA ALA A 120 0.20 15.36 7.71
C ALA A 120 -0.25 16.78 7.34
N ILE A 121 0.34 17.32 6.29
CA ILE A 121 0.05 18.65 5.74
C ILE A 121 -0.62 18.48 4.37
N ILE A 122 -1.77 19.11 4.17
CA ILE A 122 -2.48 19.08 2.89
C ILE A 122 -2.19 20.38 2.14
N HIS A 123 -1.48 20.28 1.04
CA HIS A 123 -1.23 21.36 0.11
C HIS A 123 -2.35 21.37 -0.93
N LYS A 124 -3.35 22.24 -0.69
CA LYS A 124 -4.54 22.33 -1.54
C LYS A 124 -4.23 22.94 -2.90
N ASN A 125 -4.80 22.33 -3.96
CA ASN A 125 -4.78 22.87 -5.31
C ASN A 125 -3.35 23.27 -5.72
N TYR A 126 -2.42 22.32 -5.72
CA TYR A 126 -0.99 22.55 -5.99
C TYR A 126 -0.80 23.28 -7.32
N GLN A 127 -0.06 24.39 -7.29
CA GLN A 127 0.16 25.26 -8.45
C GLN A 127 1.53 25.10 -9.10
N GLY A 128 2.27 24.09 -8.72
CA GLY A 128 3.65 23.87 -9.19
C GLY A 128 4.70 24.48 -8.28
N GLY A 129 5.97 24.15 -8.55
CA GLY A 129 7.12 24.59 -7.77
C GLY A 129 7.51 23.62 -6.66
N ASP A 130 8.44 24.07 -5.83
CA ASP A 130 8.96 23.26 -4.74
C ASP A 130 8.07 23.32 -3.50
N ILE A 131 7.98 22.21 -2.77
CA ILE A 131 7.25 22.14 -1.50
C ILE A 131 8.25 22.12 -0.36
N VAL A 132 8.29 23.18 0.43
CA VAL A 132 9.13 23.29 1.63
C VAL A 132 8.36 22.74 2.81
N LEU A 133 8.96 21.79 3.56
CA LEU A 133 8.31 21.19 4.71
C LEU A 133 8.40 22.14 5.93
N PRO A 134 7.26 22.44 6.59
CA PRO A 134 7.20 23.63 7.45
C PRO A 134 7.98 23.54 8.76
N LYS A 135 8.24 22.33 9.29
CA LYS A 135 9.02 22.14 10.52
C LYS A 135 10.50 21.87 10.31
N ASP A 136 10.86 21.48 9.09
CA ASP A 136 12.27 21.41 8.67
C ASP A 136 12.42 22.02 7.27
N PRO A 137 12.63 23.34 7.16
CA PRO A 137 12.78 24.03 5.88
C PRO A 137 13.97 23.59 5.04
N THR A 138 14.87 22.77 5.58
CA THR A 138 15.95 22.13 4.80
C THR A 138 15.46 20.94 3.99
N GLN A 139 14.29 20.38 4.35
CA GLN A 139 13.62 19.33 3.62
C GLN A 139 12.71 19.96 2.57
N ILE A 140 13.10 19.82 1.32
CA ILE A 140 12.40 20.41 0.18
C ILE A 140 12.10 19.31 -0.84
N ILE A 141 10.83 19.13 -1.16
CA ILE A 141 10.42 18.28 -2.27
C ILE A 141 10.48 19.13 -3.54
N THR A 142 11.56 18.98 -4.30
CA THR A 142 11.80 19.81 -5.48
C THR A 142 11.17 19.20 -6.72
N ALA A 143 10.53 20.03 -7.55
CA ALA A 143 9.92 19.61 -8.80
C ALA A 143 10.92 19.02 -9.81
N ASP A 144 12.19 19.42 -9.73
CA ASP A 144 13.26 18.88 -10.60
C ASP A 144 13.63 17.43 -10.24
N LYS A 145 13.66 17.10 -8.93
CA LYS A 145 13.95 15.74 -8.46
C LYS A 145 12.72 14.83 -8.46
N ASN A 146 11.53 15.42 -8.50
CA ASN A 146 10.25 14.73 -8.49
C ASN A 146 9.40 15.16 -9.69
N PRO A 147 9.72 14.70 -10.90
CA PRO A 147 9.04 15.13 -12.12
C PRO A 147 7.53 14.87 -12.14
N VAL A 148 7.05 13.89 -11.35
CA VAL A 148 5.63 13.56 -11.17
C VAL A 148 4.81 14.78 -10.71
N LEU A 149 5.41 15.70 -9.93
CA LEU A 149 4.75 16.92 -9.46
C LEU A 149 4.20 17.78 -10.61
N LYS A 150 4.78 17.70 -11.81
CA LYS A 150 4.29 18.40 -12.99
C LYS A 150 2.92 17.92 -13.44
N ASN A 151 2.59 16.66 -13.15
CA ASN A 151 1.31 16.05 -13.51
C ASN A 151 0.24 16.28 -12.43
N LEU A 152 0.62 16.81 -11.27
CA LEU A 152 -0.26 17.00 -10.10
C LEU A 152 -0.70 18.46 -9.90
N ILE A 153 -0.54 19.31 -10.93
CA ILE A 153 -1.02 20.70 -10.87
C ILE A 153 -2.54 20.70 -10.81
N GLY A 154 -3.08 21.37 -9.79
CA GLY A 154 -4.51 21.41 -9.50
C GLY A 154 -4.96 20.37 -8.48
N ASP A 155 -4.13 19.36 -8.18
CA ASP A 155 -4.43 18.34 -7.19
C ASP A 155 -4.06 18.78 -5.77
N ASP A 156 -4.58 18.05 -4.79
CA ASP A 156 -4.19 18.19 -3.40
C ASP A 156 -2.99 17.25 -3.11
N ILE A 157 -1.91 17.77 -2.58
CA ILE A 157 -0.72 16.97 -2.22
C ILE A 157 -0.64 16.87 -0.70
N ILE A 158 -0.40 15.67 -0.19
CA ILE A 158 -0.23 15.42 1.23
C ILE A 158 1.25 15.11 1.51
N THR A 159 1.83 15.82 2.47
CA THR A 159 3.21 15.59 2.95
C THR A 159 3.24 15.43 4.46
N ALA A 160 4.35 14.91 5.00
CA ALA A 160 4.69 15.15 6.41
C ALA A 160 5.15 16.60 6.61
N ASP A 161 5.34 17.00 7.87
CA ASP A 161 5.79 18.35 8.21
C ASP A 161 7.32 18.54 8.13
N GLY A 162 8.07 17.50 7.84
CA GLY A 162 9.54 17.48 7.75
C GLY A 162 10.23 16.81 8.91
N THR A 163 9.51 16.43 9.97
CA THR A 163 10.08 15.78 11.16
C THR A 163 9.93 14.26 11.17
N THR A 164 9.05 13.73 10.33
CA THR A 164 8.73 12.30 10.26
C THR A 164 8.58 11.83 8.82
N LEU A 165 8.59 10.51 8.62
CA LEU A 165 8.01 9.89 7.44
C LEU A 165 6.50 10.18 7.39
N LEU A 166 5.90 10.27 6.21
CA LEU A 166 4.43 10.37 6.08
C LEU A 166 3.77 9.00 6.30
N GLY A 167 4.37 7.95 5.72
CA GLY A 167 3.85 6.58 5.77
C GLY A 167 2.72 6.33 4.77
N SER A 168 2.75 7.01 3.60
CA SER A 168 1.84 6.70 2.49
C SER A 168 2.08 5.32 1.93
N ASP A 169 3.30 4.92 1.88
CA ASP A 169 3.79 3.58 1.68
C ASP A 169 3.71 2.84 3.02
N ASP A 170 2.76 1.88 3.22
CA ASP A 170 1.65 1.58 2.28
C ASP A 170 0.27 1.77 2.96
N LYS A 171 0.15 2.78 3.85
CA LYS A 171 -1.14 3.10 4.49
C LYS A 171 -2.14 3.72 3.52
N SER A 172 -1.67 4.20 2.34
CA SER A 172 -2.56 4.63 1.27
C SER A 172 -3.29 3.43 0.67
N GLY A 173 -2.59 2.36 0.32
CA GLY A 173 -3.19 1.13 -0.17
C GLY A 173 -4.17 0.51 0.83
N ILE A 174 -3.83 0.52 2.14
CA ILE A 174 -4.77 0.11 3.19
C ILE A 174 -6.04 0.97 3.13
N ALA A 175 -5.91 2.29 3.05
CA ALA A 175 -7.06 3.21 3.03
C ALA A 175 -7.93 2.98 1.79
N GLU A 176 -7.35 2.69 0.64
CA GLU A 176 -8.04 2.39 -0.61
C GLU A 176 -8.82 1.08 -0.50
N VAL A 177 -8.18 0.00 -0.02
CA VAL A 177 -8.83 -1.30 0.18
C VAL A 177 -10.01 -1.17 1.16
N MET A 178 -9.83 -0.48 2.28
CA MET A 178 -10.89 -0.27 3.26
C MET A 178 -12.05 0.56 2.70
N THR A 179 -11.74 1.56 1.86
CA THR A 179 -12.76 2.39 1.20
C THR A 179 -13.51 1.62 0.12
N MET A 180 -12.85 0.73 -0.60
CA MET A 180 -13.48 -0.21 -1.54
C MET A 180 -14.52 -1.07 -0.81
N ILE A 181 -14.19 -1.64 0.35
CA ILE A 181 -15.09 -2.49 1.13
C ILE A 181 -16.30 -1.67 1.63
N ASP A 182 -16.06 -0.44 2.11
CA ASP A 182 -17.15 0.46 2.53
C ASP A 182 -18.06 0.81 1.35
N THR A 183 -17.49 1.08 0.18
CA THR A 183 -18.26 1.32 -1.04
C THR A 183 -19.15 0.13 -1.39
N PHE A 184 -18.68 -1.10 -1.26
CA PHE A 184 -19.50 -2.29 -1.45
C PHE A 184 -20.63 -2.42 -0.41
N LYS A 185 -20.34 -2.05 0.84
CA LYS A 185 -21.36 -2.03 1.90
C LYS A 185 -22.45 -1.01 1.62
N GLN A 186 -22.08 0.20 1.14
CA GLN A 186 -23.07 1.24 0.79
C GLN A 186 -23.86 0.89 -0.49
N ASN A 187 -23.29 0.04 -1.36
CA ASN A 187 -23.85 -0.31 -2.66
C ASN A 187 -23.93 -1.84 -2.84
N PRO A 188 -24.77 -2.54 -2.08
CA PRO A 188 -24.86 -4.00 -2.11
C PRO A 188 -25.28 -4.57 -3.45
N GLN A 189 -25.87 -3.75 -4.35
CA GLN A 189 -26.23 -4.11 -5.71
C GLN A 189 -25.02 -4.27 -6.65
N LEU A 190 -23.85 -3.74 -6.29
CA LEU A 190 -22.63 -3.91 -7.09
C LEU A 190 -22.23 -5.38 -7.10
N LYS A 191 -22.26 -5.95 -8.31
CA LYS A 191 -21.91 -7.36 -8.53
C LYS A 191 -20.42 -7.58 -8.35
N ARG A 192 -20.06 -8.57 -7.53
CA ARG A 192 -18.68 -8.95 -7.25
C ARG A 192 -18.53 -10.41 -6.92
N GLY A 193 -17.39 -10.99 -7.25
CA GLY A 193 -16.94 -12.27 -6.70
C GLY A 193 -16.50 -12.10 -5.23
N THR A 194 -16.12 -13.19 -4.61
CA THR A 194 -15.52 -13.16 -3.28
C THR A 194 -14.15 -12.51 -3.34
N ILE A 195 -13.85 -11.64 -2.38
CA ILE A 195 -12.59 -10.90 -2.24
C ILE A 195 -11.92 -11.34 -0.95
N ALA A 196 -10.65 -11.72 -1.02
CA ALA A 196 -9.80 -11.97 0.14
C ALA A 196 -8.97 -10.72 0.43
N ILE A 197 -8.84 -10.36 1.71
CA ILE A 197 -8.07 -9.20 2.16
C ILE A 197 -6.97 -9.67 3.11
N ALA A 198 -5.78 -9.13 2.93
CA ALA A 198 -4.72 -9.28 3.94
C ALA A 198 -3.95 -7.97 4.12
N PHE A 199 -3.62 -7.66 5.38
CA PHE A 199 -2.69 -6.58 5.72
C PHE A 199 -1.50 -7.19 6.46
N THR A 200 -0.29 -6.96 5.95
CA THR A 200 0.95 -7.60 6.40
C THR A 200 1.82 -6.66 7.21
N PRO A 201 2.58 -7.16 8.20
CA PRO A 201 3.64 -6.42 8.85
C PRO A 201 4.97 -6.63 8.11
N ASP A 202 5.99 -5.82 8.44
CA ASP A 202 7.41 -6.04 8.17
C ASP A 202 7.82 -6.16 6.69
N GLU A 203 7.07 -5.58 5.77
CA GLU A 203 7.42 -5.54 4.35
C GLU A 203 8.74 -4.78 4.16
N GLU A 204 8.87 -3.62 4.77
CA GLU A 204 9.99 -2.68 4.68
C GLU A 204 11.33 -3.24 5.18
N VAL A 205 11.29 -4.34 5.90
CA VAL A 205 12.48 -5.07 6.39
C VAL A 205 12.59 -6.46 5.76
N GLY A 206 11.82 -6.71 4.70
CA GLY A 206 11.84 -7.96 3.93
C GLY A 206 11.30 -9.16 4.69
N GLY A 207 10.41 -8.93 5.67
CA GLY A 207 9.82 -9.94 6.54
C GLY A 207 8.32 -10.10 6.37
N GLY A 208 7.67 -10.66 7.39
CA GLY A 208 6.20 -10.74 7.53
C GLY A 208 5.52 -11.81 6.66
N ILE A 209 5.87 -11.88 5.39
CA ILE A 209 5.20 -12.78 4.41
C ILE A 209 5.59 -14.26 4.56
N GLU A 210 6.69 -14.60 5.21
CA GLU A 210 7.11 -15.98 5.45
C GLU A 210 6.11 -16.79 6.29
N LYS A 211 5.27 -16.07 7.05
CA LYS A 211 4.20 -16.64 7.88
C LYS A 211 2.82 -16.44 7.28
N PHE A 212 2.76 -16.08 6.00
CA PHE A 212 1.49 -15.86 5.31
C PHE A 212 0.75 -17.18 5.09
N ASP A 213 -0.48 -17.25 5.56
CA ASP A 213 -1.35 -18.43 5.38
C ASP A 213 -2.00 -18.39 3.98
N ILE A 214 -1.23 -18.78 2.96
CA ILE A 214 -1.70 -18.81 1.56
C ILE A 214 -2.97 -19.65 1.41
N LYS A 215 -3.04 -20.80 2.10
CA LYS A 215 -4.19 -21.69 2.02
C LYS A 215 -5.43 -21.08 2.68
N GLY A 216 -5.27 -20.50 3.85
CA GLY A 216 -6.38 -19.84 4.55
C GLY A 216 -6.78 -18.51 3.93
N PHE A 217 -5.89 -17.82 3.23
CA PHE A 217 -6.20 -16.65 2.43
C PHE A 217 -7.10 -16.98 1.24
N GLY A 218 -6.84 -18.10 0.57
CA GLY A 218 -7.74 -18.72 -0.39
C GLY A 218 -7.94 -17.98 -1.72
N ALA A 219 -7.18 -16.92 -1.99
CA ALA A 219 -7.23 -16.22 -3.27
C ALA A 219 -6.56 -17.04 -4.39
N LYS A 220 -7.13 -16.99 -5.60
CA LYS A 220 -6.54 -17.59 -6.80
C LYS A 220 -5.42 -16.72 -7.37
N VAL A 221 -5.62 -15.41 -7.32
CA VAL A 221 -4.69 -14.35 -7.67
C VAL A 221 -4.82 -13.24 -6.63
N ALA A 222 -3.75 -12.49 -6.41
CA ALA A 222 -3.77 -11.34 -5.51
C ALA A 222 -2.99 -10.17 -6.13
N TYR A 223 -3.42 -8.97 -5.77
CA TYR A 223 -2.73 -7.73 -6.07
C TYR A 223 -2.24 -7.12 -4.76
N THR A 224 -0.98 -6.71 -4.72
CA THR A 224 -0.49 -5.77 -3.72
C THR A 224 -0.91 -4.36 -4.16
N VAL A 225 -1.48 -3.60 -3.24
CA VAL A 225 -1.94 -2.22 -3.49
C VAL A 225 -0.85 -1.28 -2.97
N ASP A 226 0.28 -1.33 -3.64
CA ASP A 226 1.56 -0.72 -3.23
C ASP A 226 2.29 -0.20 -4.48
N GLY A 227 1.52 0.44 -5.36
CA GLY A 227 1.99 0.98 -6.63
C GLY A 227 2.35 2.46 -6.53
N GLU A 228 3.16 2.95 -7.47
CA GLU A 228 3.63 4.33 -7.50
C GLU A 228 2.75 5.22 -8.38
N GLU A 229 2.28 4.74 -9.54
CA GLU A 229 1.58 5.56 -10.52
C GLU A 229 0.10 5.19 -10.65
N LEU A 230 -0.73 6.22 -10.81
CA LEU A 230 -2.18 6.05 -10.97
C LEU A 230 -2.51 5.23 -12.23
N GLY A 231 -3.21 4.11 -12.03
CA GLY A 231 -3.66 3.25 -13.11
C GLY A 231 -2.62 2.24 -13.60
N GLU A 232 -1.47 2.15 -12.96
CA GLU A 232 -0.47 1.13 -13.24
C GLU A 232 -0.90 -0.22 -12.67
N ILE A 233 -0.70 -1.28 -13.45
CA ILE A 233 -0.79 -2.67 -13.02
C ILE A 233 0.47 -3.36 -13.52
N SER A 234 1.31 -3.81 -12.59
CA SER A 234 2.53 -4.54 -12.91
C SER A 234 2.30 -6.04 -12.74
N ASP A 235 2.62 -6.85 -13.74
CA ASP A 235 2.51 -8.31 -13.73
C ASP A 235 3.86 -9.00 -13.98
N GLU A 236 4.94 -8.22 -14.02
CA GLU A 236 6.31 -8.71 -14.14
C GLU A 236 6.99 -8.78 -12.79
N THR A 237 7.89 -9.76 -12.64
CA THR A 237 8.72 -9.92 -11.45
C THR A 237 10.19 -9.80 -11.81
N TRP A 238 11.00 -9.41 -10.85
CA TRP A 238 12.45 -9.33 -10.97
C TRP A 238 13.11 -10.11 -9.84
N SER A 239 14.37 -10.50 -10.04
CA SER A 239 15.13 -11.24 -9.04
C SER A 239 16.17 -10.35 -8.42
N ALA A 240 16.18 -10.28 -7.09
CA ALA A 240 17.21 -9.61 -6.31
C ALA A 240 17.91 -10.61 -5.39
N ARG A 241 19.14 -10.29 -5.06
CA ARG A 241 19.92 -11.00 -4.05
C ARG A 241 20.77 -9.99 -3.28
N THR A 242 20.80 -10.14 -1.98
CA THR A 242 21.73 -9.43 -1.11
C THR A 242 22.88 -10.34 -0.76
N ALA A 243 24.10 -9.83 -0.82
CA ALA A 243 25.28 -10.55 -0.38
C ALA A 243 26.01 -9.72 0.65
N THR A 244 26.29 -10.30 1.81
CA THR A 244 27.16 -9.71 2.82
C THR A 244 28.55 -10.32 2.70
N VAL A 245 29.56 -9.49 2.45
CA VAL A 245 30.95 -9.92 2.36
C VAL A 245 31.74 -9.36 3.53
N THR A 246 32.26 -10.26 4.36
CA THR A 246 33.03 -9.87 5.55
C THR A 246 34.51 -10.06 5.30
N PHE A 247 35.31 -9.02 5.55
CA PHE A 247 36.76 -9.05 5.45
C PHE A 247 37.38 -9.06 6.85
N GLN A 248 38.01 -10.18 7.23
CA GLN A 248 38.67 -10.34 8.51
C GLN A 248 40.13 -9.93 8.40
N GLY A 249 40.49 -8.81 9.04
CA GLY A 249 41.88 -8.39 9.21
C GLY A 249 42.53 -8.99 10.46
N LYS A 250 43.82 -8.70 10.64
CA LYS A 250 44.58 -9.04 11.85
C LYS A 250 45.15 -7.78 12.48
N SER A 251 44.66 -7.46 13.67
CA SER A 251 45.17 -6.32 14.46
C SER A 251 46.39 -6.71 15.29
N THR A 252 47.27 -5.77 15.51
CA THR A 252 48.44 -5.92 16.42
C THR A 252 48.90 -4.54 16.89
N HIS A 253 49.77 -4.51 17.90
CA HIS A 253 50.38 -3.27 18.39
C HIS A 253 51.21 -2.59 17.26
N PRO A 254 51.10 -1.26 17.07
CA PRO A 254 51.79 -0.54 15.99
C PRO A 254 53.29 -0.85 15.90
N GLY A 255 53.98 -0.94 17.04
CA GLY A 255 55.40 -1.27 17.11
C GLY A 255 55.80 -2.65 16.60
N SER A 256 54.82 -3.58 16.47
CA SER A 256 54.98 -4.95 15.99
C SER A 256 54.22 -5.23 14.72
N ALA A 257 53.70 -4.21 14.06
CA ALA A 257 52.77 -4.35 12.95
C ALA A 257 53.42 -4.85 11.64
N LYS A 258 54.71 -4.56 11.43
CA LYS A 258 55.41 -4.91 10.18
C LYS A 258 55.44 -6.43 9.97
N GLY A 259 54.84 -6.87 8.87
CA GLY A 259 54.75 -8.27 8.47
C GLY A 259 53.75 -9.14 9.30
N ILE A 260 53.03 -8.53 10.25
CA ILE A 260 52.08 -9.24 11.13
C ILE A 260 50.65 -8.74 10.95
N MET A 261 50.48 -7.41 10.88
CA MET A 261 49.16 -6.79 10.71
C MET A 261 48.60 -7.02 9.31
N ILE A 262 47.33 -7.34 9.23
CA ILE A 262 46.58 -7.45 7.98
C ILE A 262 45.46 -6.40 8.02
N ASN A 263 45.60 -5.35 7.22
CA ASN A 263 44.57 -4.31 7.12
C ASN A 263 43.47 -4.76 6.16
N ALA A 264 42.26 -5.02 6.70
CA ALA A 264 41.11 -5.45 5.91
C ALA A 264 40.69 -4.45 4.82
N MET A 265 41.01 -3.15 4.98
CA MET A 265 40.69 -2.13 3.98
C MET A 265 41.38 -2.37 2.62
N TYR A 266 42.60 -2.96 2.62
CA TYR A 266 43.25 -3.35 1.34
C TYR A 266 42.48 -4.47 0.63
N ALA A 267 41.96 -5.45 1.39
CA ALA A 267 41.16 -6.52 0.82
C ALA A 267 39.81 -5.99 0.29
N ILE A 268 39.18 -5.03 0.99
CA ILE A 268 37.97 -4.35 0.52
C ILE A 268 38.26 -3.58 -0.77
N GLY A 269 39.36 -2.82 -0.83
CA GLY A 269 39.72 -2.07 -2.03
C GLY A 269 39.99 -2.96 -3.25
N ASP A 270 40.72 -4.09 -3.06
CA ASP A 270 40.94 -5.06 -4.14
C ASP A 270 39.63 -5.73 -4.59
N TYR A 271 38.73 -6.06 -3.65
CA TYR A 271 37.43 -6.64 -3.95
C TYR A 271 36.55 -5.67 -4.76
N LEU A 272 36.41 -4.42 -4.32
CA LEU A 272 35.60 -3.40 -5.00
C LEU A 272 36.15 -3.08 -6.41
N GLY A 273 37.46 -3.12 -6.59
CA GLY A 273 38.09 -2.88 -7.90
C GLY A 273 37.86 -3.99 -8.92
N ARG A 274 37.22 -5.11 -8.53
CA ARG A 274 36.87 -6.23 -9.44
C ARG A 274 35.44 -6.15 -9.98
N PHE A 275 34.62 -5.23 -9.47
CA PHE A 275 33.29 -4.97 -10.01
C PHE A 275 33.38 -3.99 -11.20
N PRO A 276 32.49 -4.17 -12.21
CA PRO A 276 32.46 -3.31 -13.40
C PRO A 276 32.01 -1.89 -13.06
#